data_c7881923e4bee019a92e5cc778a60031
#
_entry.id   c7881923e4bee019a92e5cc778a60031
#
_cell.length_a   1.000
_cell.length_b   1.000
_cell.length_c   1.000
_cell.angle_alpha   90.00
_cell.angle_beta   90.00
_cell.angle_gamma   90.00
#
_symmetry.space_group_name_H-M   'P 1'
#
loop_
_entity.id
_entity.type
_entity.pdbx_description
1 polymer ?
#
loop_
_entity_poly.entity_id
_entity_poly.type
_entity_poly.pdbx_seq_one_letter_code
_entity_poly.pdbx_strand_id
1 'polypeptide(L)'
;MEIGIYTFADVPAGHPELAGQRMRNLVEEMKLADEVGLDVFALGEHHRADYAVSAPPVALAAGAAVTKRIKLSSAVTVLSSDDPVRVYQQFATVDGISNGRAEIMMGRGSFIESYPLFGYNLDDYDELFAEKLDLMIKLNEGERVTWSGRLRPSLNNAGIYPRPEQKKIPLWIAVGGTPQSVVRAASLNIPMALAIIGGDPRRFEPFFKLYRESHAKFGHKPESIQLSLNMHGFVSDTTANAKRIYGAAQMEVMNRIGKERGWPPQGMDHFERSTQDDGNLIVGDAARVTDRILQLHQIFKNTRILIQMAIGTVPHAEQLKAIEILGSKVAPAVRKALG
;
A
#
# COMPACT_ATOMS: atom_id res chain seq x y z
N MET A 1 -9.62 2.78 14.26
CA MET A 1 -9.24 2.47 12.86
C MET A 1 -8.01 3.27 12.49
N GLU A 2 -7.00 2.66 11.89
CA GLU A 2 -5.82 3.35 11.37
C GLU A 2 -6.12 4.06 10.05
N ILE A 3 -5.59 5.28 9.91
CA ILE A 3 -5.74 6.11 8.71
C ILE A 3 -4.36 6.52 8.23
N GLY A 4 -4.07 6.23 6.97
CA GLY A 4 -2.78 6.53 6.39
C GLY A 4 -2.86 6.84 4.90
N ILE A 5 -1.71 7.06 4.33
CA ILE A 5 -1.54 7.33 2.89
C ILE A 5 -0.55 6.36 2.28
N TYR A 6 -0.69 6.13 0.99
CA TYR A 6 0.31 5.41 0.21
C TYR A 6 0.55 6.11 -1.14
N THR A 7 1.69 5.86 -1.73
CA THR A 7 2.05 6.40 -3.04
C THR A 7 3.03 5.47 -3.76
N PHE A 8 3.03 5.53 -5.07
CA PHE A 8 4.05 4.93 -5.93
C PHE A 8 5.15 5.93 -6.31
N ALA A 9 5.06 7.15 -5.79
CA ALA A 9 5.96 8.26 -6.10
C ALA A 9 5.98 8.56 -7.60
N ASP A 10 4.82 8.82 -8.17
CA ASP A 10 4.66 9.15 -9.58
C ASP A 10 5.56 10.32 -10.01
N VAL A 11 6.09 10.19 -11.22
CA VAL A 11 6.84 11.23 -11.93
C VAL A 11 6.06 11.58 -13.20
N PRO A 12 5.98 12.84 -13.59
CA PRO A 12 5.32 13.23 -14.83
C PRO A 12 5.85 12.46 -16.03
N ALA A 13 4.96 11.97 -16.88
CA ALA A 13 5.34 11.17 -18.03
C ALA A 13 6.32 11.96 -18.95
N GLY A 14 7.40 11.28 -19.36
CA GLY A 14 8.44 11.90 -20.18
C GLY A 14 9.48 12.74 -19.41
N HIS A 15 9.40 12.82 -18.07
CA HIS A 15 10.29 13.62 -17.23
C HIS A 15 10.98 12.78 -16.13
N PRO A 16 11.69 11.69 -16.48
CA PRO A 16 12.37 10.83 -15.48
C PRO A 16 13.44 11.59 -14.67
N GLU A 17 13.95 12.71 -15.18
CA GLU A 17 14.91 13.58 -14.48
C GLU A 17 14.33 14.21 -13.21
N LEU A 18 13.00 14.25 -13.07
CA LEU A 18 12.33 14.76 -11.88
C LEU A 18 12.28 13.74 -10.73
N ALA A 19 12.70 12.49 -10.94
CA ALA A 19 12.66 11.44 -9.91
C ALA A 19 13.41 11.83 -8.62
N GLY A 20 14.59 12.46 -8.74
CA GLY A 20 15.35 12.94 -7.60
C GLY A 20 14.59 13.98 -6.76
N GLN A 21 13.88 14.93 -7.40
CA GLN A 21 13.03 15.88 -6.69
C GLN A 21 11.82 15.18 -6.05
N ARG A 22 11.20 14.24 -6.74
CA ARG A 22 10.07 13.46 -6.19
C ARG A 22 10.47 12.68 -4.94
N MET A 23 11.68 12.11 -4.89
CA MET A 23 12.20 11.42 -3.70
C MET A 23 12.39 12.39 -2.53
N ARG A 24 12.90 13.62 -2.76
CA ARG A 24 12.99 14.64 -1.71
C ARG A 24 11.63 15.06 -1.19
N ASN A 25 10.67 15.30 -2.06
CA ASN A 25 9.29 15.61 -1.71
C ASN A 25 8.67 14.49 -0.86
N LEU A 26 8.99 13.23 -1.18
CA LEU A 26 8.50 12.06 -0.44
C LEU A 26 8.94 12.08 1.04
N VAL A 27 10.19 12.47 1.32
CA VAL A 27 10.68 12.58 2.70
C VAL A 27 9.94 13.68 3.45
N GLU A 28 9.63 14.81 2.80
CA GLU A 28 8.82 15.88 3.37
C GLU A 28 7.38 15.44 3.65
N GLU A 29 6.77 14.70 2.72
CA GLU A 29 5.44 14.11 2.88
C GLU A 29 5.38 13.14 4.07
N MET A 30 6.39 12.27 4.24
CA MET A 30 6.48 11.34 5.39
C MET A 30 6.59 12.09 6.71
N LYS A 31 7.43 13.13 6.76
CA LYS A 31 7.60 13.98 7.95
C LYS A 31 6.29 14.67 8.32
N LEU A 32 5.63 15.32 7.36
CA LEU A 32 4.36 16.00 7.60
C LEU A 32 3.27 15.01 8.05
N ALA A 33 3.17 13.84 7.40
CA ALA A 33 2.20 12.81 7.76
C ALA A 33 2.35 12.36 9.22
N ASP A 34 3.60 12.22 9.71
CA ASP A 34 3.89 11.94 11.12
C ASP A 34 3.48 13.10 12.03
N GLU A 35 3.81 14.34 11.66
CA GLU A 35 3.52 15.54 12.44
C GLU A 35 2.02 15.77 12.62
N VAL A 36 1.22 15.51 11.59
CA VAL A 36 -0.25 15.68 11.64
C VAL A 36 -0.99 14.46 12.21
N GLY A 37 -0.27 13.41 12.62
CA GLY A 37 -0.83 12.27 13.35
C GLY A 37 -1.53 11.23 12.48
N LEU A 38 -1.08 11.02 11.25
CA LEU A 38 -1.44 9.84 10.46
C LEU A 38 -0.75 8.59 11.03
N ASP A 39 -1.39 7.43 10.83
CA ASP A 39 -0.93 6.17 11.42
C ASP A 39 0.09 5.43 10.55
N VAL A 40 -0.04 5.53 9.21
CA VAL A 40 0.76 4.76 8.25
C VAL A 40 1.13 5.61 7.04
N PHE A 41 2.41 5.54 6.65
CA PHE A 41 2.89 5.96 5.34
C PHE A 41 3.42 4.75 4.59
N ALA A 42 2.91 4.49 3.37
CA ALA A 42 3.29 3.32 2.65
C ALA A 42 3.80 3.63 1.23
N LEU A 43 4.84 2.90 0.79
CA LEU A 43 5.47 3.07 -0.52
C LEU A 43 5.32 1.84 -1.39
N GLY A 44 4.83 2.04 -2.61
CA GLY A 44 4.83 1.03 -3.65
C GLY A 44 6.16 0.96 -4.39
N GLU A 45 6.32 -0.11 -5.17
CA GLU A 45 7.49 -0.44 -5.95
C GLU A 45 7.14 -0.53 -7.43
N HIS A 46 7.81 0.27 -8.25
CA HIS A 46 7.72 0.19 -9.71
C HIS A 46 9.08 0.43 -10.36
N HIS A 47 9.38 -0.32 -11.42
CA HIS A 47 10.63 -0.25 -12.17
C HIS A 47 10.40 0.40 -13.54
N ARG A 48 9.82 1.62 -13.53
CA ARG A 48 9.38 2.36 -14.71
C ARG A 48 9.83 3.81 -14.66
N ALA A 49 9.98 4.43 -15.82
CA ALA A 49 10.40 5.83 -15.91
C ALA A 49 9.42 6.85 -15.31
N ASP A 50 8.16 6.47 -15.17
CA ASP A 50 7.07 7.27 -14.62
C ASP A 50 6.87 7.10 -13.10
N TYR A 51 7.80 6.41 -12.40
CA TYR A 51 7.82 6.25 -10.95
C TYR A 51 9.22 6.44 -10.38
N ALA A 52 9.34 7.13 -9.25
CA ALA A 52 10.63 7.43 -8.64
C ALA A 52 11.14 6.30 -7.74
N VAL A 53 10.27 5.43 -7.21
CA VAL A 53 10.64 4.44 -6.20
C VAL A 53 10.63 3.03 -6.78
N SER A 54 11.83 2.44 -6.88
CA SER A 54 12.05 1.02 -7.20
C SER A 54 12.58 0.22 -6.00
N ALA A 55 12.96 0.90 -4.90
CA ALA A 55 13.48 0.30 -3.68
C ALA A 55 12.81 0.95 -2.45
N PRO A 56 11.56 0.58 -2.12
CA PRO A 56 10.81 1.16 -1.01
C PRO A 56 11.59 1.21 0.32
N PRO A 57 12.33 0.16 0.74
CA PRO A 57 13.05 0.20 2.01
C PRO A 57 14.10 1.32 2.11
N VAL A 58 14.73 1.68 0.99
CA VAL A 58 15.74 2.76 0.96
C VAL A 58 15.08 4.12 1.23
N ALA A 59 13.96 4.39 0.57
CA ALA A 59 13.20 5.63 0.79
C ALA A 59 12.54 5.67 2.17
N LEU A 60 12.02 4.53 2.66
CA LEU A 60 11.46 4.40 4.01
C LEU A 60 12.51 4.60 5.11
N ALA A 61 13.76 4.20 4.89
CA ALA A 61 14.85 4.46 5.83
C ALA A 61 15.13 5.96 5.98
N ALA A 62 15.06 6.75 4.89
CA ALA A 62 15.14 8.21 4.96
C ALA A 62 13.95 8.80 5.75
N GLY A 63 12.73 8.29 5.53
CA GLY A 63 11.56 8.66 6.31
C GLY A 63 11.68 8.28 7.78
N ALA A 64 12.24 7.11 8.10
CA ALA A 64 12.46 6.64 9.46
C ALA A 64 13.31 7.62 10.29
N ALA A 65 14.32 8.23 9.66
CA ALA A 65 15.23 9.16 10.30
C ALA A 65 14.58 10.51 10.67
N VAL A 66 13.48 10.91 10.02
CA VAL A 66 12.81 12.20 10.20
C VAL A 66 11.42 12.10 10.84
N THR A 67 10.96 10.90 11.16
CA THR A 67 9.64 10.62 11.75
C THR A 67 9.78 9.94 13.12
N LYS A 68 8.72 9.97 13.95
CA LYS A 68 8.75 9.45 15.33
C LYS A 68 7.66 8.44 15.66
N ARG A 69 6.51 8.46 15.00
CA ARG A 69 5.32 7.69 15.38
C ARG A 69 4.73 6.89 14.21
N ILE A 70 4.73 7.47 13.00
CA ILE A 70 4.09 6.89 11.84
C ILE A 70 4.74 5.54 11.48
N LYS A 71 3.91 4.56 11.19
CA LYS A 71 4.35 3.27 10.65
C LYS A 71 4.81 3.42 9.21
N LEU A 72 5.89 2.75 8.87
CA LEU A 72 6.54 2.80 7.58
C LEU A 72 6.39 1.45 6.88
N SER A 73 5.55 1.40 5.86
CA SER A 73 5.16 0.16 5.17
C SER A 73 5.53 0.18 3.70
N SER A 74 5.75 -0.99 3.10
CA SER A 74 5.62 -1.08 1.64
C SER A 74 4.14 -1.15 1.23
N ALA A 75 3.84 -0.83 -0.07
CA ALA A 75 2.49 -0.96 -0.63
C ALA A 75 2.50 -1.08 -2.17
N VAL A 76 3.17 -2.11 -2.68
CA VAL A 76 3.73 -3.32 -2.05
C VAL A 76 5.23 -3.44 -2.28
N THR A 77 5.91 -4.33 -1.54
CA THR A 77 7.12 -5.01 -2.02
C THR A 77 6.69 -6.09 -3.00
N VAL A 78 7.24 -6.09 -4.22
CA VAL A 78 6.99 -7.12 -5.24
C VAL A 78 7.80 -8.36 -4.89
N LEU A 79 7.34 -9.12 -3.90
CA LEU A 79 8.08 -10.25 -3.34
C LEU A 79 8.40 -11.33 -4.38
N SER A 80 7.57 -11.48 -5.40
CA SER A 80 7.80 -12.46 -6.48
C SER A 80 9.11 -12.23 -7.23
N SER A 81 9.55 -10.99 -7.39
CA SER A 81 10.77 -10.63 -8.14
C SER A 81 11.94 -10.17 -7.27
N ASP A 82 11.80 -10.18 -5.92
CA ASP A 82 12.90 -9.86 -5.00
C ASP A 82 13.33 -11.10 -4.19
N ASP A 83 14.49 -11.04 -3.53
CA ASP A 83 14.95 -12.08 -2.62
C ASP A 83 14.38 -11.86 -1.21
N PRO A 84 13.63 -12.82 -0.64
CA PRO A 84 12.99 -12.64 0.67
C PRO A 84 13.99 -12.35 1.81
N VAL A 85 15.21 -12.89 1.74
CA VAL A 85 16.26 -12.62 2.75
C VAL A 85 16.69 -11.14 2.64
N ARG A 86 16.89 -10.65 1.43
CA ARG A 86 17.25 -9.25 1.21
C ARG A 86 16.14 -8.31 1.67
N VAL A 87 14.90 -8.58 1.30
CA VAL A 87 13.73 -7.80 1.73
C VAL A 87 13.65 -7.77 3.26
N TYR A 88 13.75 -8.94 3.91
CA TYR A 88 13.70 -9.03 5.37
C TYR A 88 14.81 -8.18 6.04
N GLN A 89 16.06 -8.31 5.58
CA GLN A 89 17.19 -7.54 6.10
C GLN A 89 17.02 -6.03 5.93
N GLN A 90 16.52 -5.60 4.78
CA GLN A 90 16.25 -4.18 4.51
C GLN A 90 15.17 -3.64 5.46
N PHE A 91 14.06 -4.36 5.65
CA PHE A 91 13.01 -3.95 6.57
C PHE A 91 13.42 -4.07 8.03
N ALA A 92 14.24 -5.04 8.41
CA ALA A 92 14.82 -5.10 9.76
C ALA A 92 15.75 -3.89 10.01
N THR A 93 16.44 -3.39 8.97
CA THR A 93 17.24 -2.16 9.06
C THR A 93 16.34 -0.93 9.22
N VAL A 94 15.26 -0.81 8.42
CA VAL A 94 14.26 0.26 8.59
C VAL A 94 13.65 0.22 9.98
N ASP A 95 13.38 -0.98 10.48
CA ASP A 95 12.80 -1.19 11.81
C ASP A 95 13.74 -0.69 12.92
N GLY A 96 15.02 -1.03 12.86
CA GLY A 96 16.04 -0.51 13.78
C GLY A 96 16.18 1.01 13.73
N ILE A 97 16.24 1.62 12.53
CA ILE A 97 16.32 3.08 12.38
C ILE A 97 15.05 3.75 12.91
N SER A 98 13.89 3.17 12.69
CA SER A 98 12.60 3.73 13.07
C SER A 98 12.19 3.46 14.53
N ASN A 99 12.97 2.66 15.26
CA ASN A 99 12.61 2.19 16.60
C ASN A 99 11.28 1.40 16.61
N GLY A 100 11.22 0.37 15.79
CA GLY A 100 10.13 -0.61 15.78
C GLY A 100 8.85 -0.17 15.04
N ARG A 101 8.95 0.56 13.89
CA ARG A 101 7.80 1.05 13.14
C ARG A 101 7.69 0.52 11.70
N ALA A 102 8.55 -0.40 11.29
CA ALA A 102 8.49 -0.98 9.95
C ALA A 102 7.38 -2.03 9.82
N GLU A 103 6.76 -2.08 8.66
CA GLU A 103 5.82 -3.13 8.23
C GLU A 103 6.13 -3.55 6.79
N ILE A 104 5.83 -4.80 6.43
CA ILE A 104 6.01 -5.30 5.07
C ILE A 104 4.65 -5.68 4.49
N MET A 105 4.17 -4.93 3.49
CA MET A 105 3.04 -5.34 2.68
C MET A 105 3.56 -5.98 1.39
N MET A 106 3.31 -7.27 1.23
CA MET A 106 3.82 -8.10 0.15
C MET A 106 2.76 -8.32 -0.93
N GLY A 107 3.19 -8.29 -2.18
CA GLY A 107 2.34 -8.55 -3.31
C GLY A 107 3.09 -9.19 -4.47
N ARG A 108 2.33 -9.60 -5.51
CA ARG A 108 2.88 -10.13 -6.76
C ARG A 108 3.29 -9.04 -7.75
N GLY A 109 2.91 -7.79 -7.47
CA GLY A 109 3.01 -6.69 -8.41
C GLY A 109 1.86 -6.69 -9.45
N SER A 110 1.41 -5.50 -9.82
CA SER A 110 0.38 -5.31 -10.86
C SER A 110 0.99 -5.02 -12.24
N PHE A 111 2.27 -4.66 -12.27
CA PHE A 111 3.09 -4.51 -13.46
C PHE A 111 4.14 -5.62 -13.48
N ILE A 112 4.58 -6.00 -14.67
CA ILE A 112 5.41 -7.19 -14.89
C ILE A 112 6.89 -6.88 -15.17
N GLU A 113 7.26 -5.62 -15.23
CA GLU A 113 8.60 -5.17 -15.65
C GLU A 113 9.73 -5.66 -14.73
N SER A 114 9.45 -5.92 -13.46
CA SER A 114 10.45 -6.43 -12.51
C SER A 114 10.88 -7.88 -12.82
N TYR A 115 10.01 -8.69 -13.41
CA TYR A 115 10.34 -10.09 -13.70
C TYR A 115 11.50 -10.24 -14.68
N PRO A 116 11.43 -9.72 -15.93
CA PRO A 116 12.57 -9.80 -16.84
C PRO A 116 13.76 -9.00 -16.35
N LEU A 117 13.56 -7.89 -15.62
CA LEU A 117 14.63 -7.06 -15.08
C LEU A 117 15.51 -7.82 -14.09
N PHE A 118 14.91 -8.69 -13.28
CA PHE A 118 15.61 -9.50 -12.27
C PHE A 118 15.78 -10.97 -12.68
N GLY A 119 15.48 -11.30 -13.94
CA GLY A 119 15.72 -12.64 -14.50
C GLY A 119 14.70 -13.70 -14.09
N TYR A 120 13.49 -13.31 -13.72
CA TYR A 120 12.40 -14.23 -13.39
C TYR A 120 11.47 -14.45 -14.59
N ASN A 121 10.94 -15.69 -14.70
CA ASN A 121 9.94 -16.03 -15.70
C ASN A 121 8.52 -15.74 -15.17
N LEU A 122 7.68 -15.15 -16.01
CA LEU A 122 6.26 -14.91 -15.72
C LEU A 122 5.45 -16.20 -15.61
N ASP A 123 5.90 -17.30 -16.22
CA ASP A 123 5.26 -18.60 -16.07
C ASP A 123 5.28 -19.10 -14.60
N ASP A 124 6.28 -18.68 -13.82
CA ASP A 124 6.41 -19.00 -12.41
C ASP A 124 5.71 -17.99 -11.48
N TYR A 125 4.90 -17.07 -11.99
CA TYR A 125 4.33 -15.91 -11.25
C TYR A 125 3.70 -16.27 -9.90
N ASP A 126 2.83 -17.28 -9.88
CA ASP A 126 2.13 -17.69 -8.66
C ASP A 126 3.02 -18.50 -7.71
N GLU A 127 3.90 -19.34 -8.26
CA GLU A 127 4.81 -20.19 -7.51
C GLU A 127 5.92 -19.35 -6.83
N LEU A 128 6.48 -18.38 -7.55
CA LEU A 128 7.44 -17.42 -7.00
C LEU A 128 6.89 -16.73 -5.76
N PHE A 129 5.66 -16.22 -5.82
CA PHE A 129 5.06 -15.58 -4.66
C PHE A 129 4.83 -16.55 -3.50
N ALA A 130 4.29 -17.74 -3.80
CA ALA A 130 3.98 -18.73 -2.77
C ALA A 130 5.23 -19.20 -2.04
N GLU A 131 6.29 -19.54 -2.77
CA GLU A 131 7.56 -20.01 -2.23
C GLU A 131 8.28 -18.94 -1.42
N LYS A 132 8.34 -17.72 -1.97
CA LYS A 132 9.02 -16.59 -1.30
C LYS A 132 8.26 -16.09 -0.08
N LEU A 133 6.93 -16.18 -0.08
CA LEU A 133 6.10 -15.89 1.09
C LEU A 133 6.37 -16.88 2.22
N ASP A 134 6.44 -18.19 1.92
CA ASP A 134 6.79 -19.21 2.92
C ASP A 134 8.16 -18.93 3.56
N LEU A 135 9.15 -18.60 2.74
CA LEU A 135 10.46 -18.19 3.27
C LEU A 135 10.37 -16.93 4.12
N MET A 136 9.66 -15.90 3.69
CA MET A 136 9.50 -14.64 4.45
C MET A 136 8.89 -14.88 5.84
N ILE A 137 7.90 -15.75 5.92
CA ILE A 137 7.30 -16.14 7.21
C ILE A 137 8.35 -16.78 8.12
N LYS A 138 9.14 -17.72 7.61
CA LYS A 138 10.21 -18.40 8.39
C LYS A 138 11.31 -17.43 8.82
N LEU A 139 11.71 -16.49 7.98
CA LEU A 139 12.67 -15.44 8.32
C LEU A 139 12.18 -14.59 9.49
N ASN A 140 10.88 -14.32 9.53
CA ASN A 140 10.24 -13.52 10.58
C ASN A 140 10.02 -14.29 11.89
N GLU A 141 10.12 -15.62 11.86
CA GLU A 141 9.93 -16.48 13.04
C GLU A 141 11.19 -16.70 13.86
N GLY A 142 12.36 -16.80 13.21
CA GLY A 142 13.59 -17.17 13.89
C GLY A 142 14.85 -16.53 13.33
N GLU A 143 15.89 -16.53 14.16
CA GLU A 143 17.22 -16.01 13.82
C GLU A 143 17.96 -16.91 12.83
N ARG A 144 17.79 -18.23 12.99
CA ARG A 144 18.43 -19.23 12.14
C ARG A 144 17.39 -19.98 11.34
N VAL A 145 17.59 -20.04 10.03
CA VAL A 145 16.61 -20.58 9.10
C VAL A 145 17.19 -21.72 8.29
N THR A 146 16.46 -22.84 8.26
CA THR A 146 16.63 -23.92 7.29
C THR A 146 15.39 -23.93 6.41
N TRP A 147 15.61 -23.83 5.09
CA TRP A 147 14.52 -23.74 4.13
C TRP A 147 14.99 -24.25 2.75
N SER A 148 14.08 -24.82 1.99
CA SER A 148 14.36 -25.25 0.62
C SER A 148 13.15 -24.98 -0.27
N GLY A 149 13.39 -24.53 -1.49
CA GLY A 149 12.42 -24.30 -2.54
C GLY A 149 12.96 -24.68 -3.91
N ARG A 150 12.15 -24.50 -4.94
CA ARG A 150 12.50 -24.77 -6.33
C ARG A 150 13.12 -23.55 -7.03
N LEU A 151 12.64 -22.38 -6.71
CA LEU A 151 12.93 -21.13 -7.44
C LEU A 151 13.99 -20.25 -6.73
N ARG A 152 14.45 -20.68 -5.56
CA ARG A 152 15.49 -20.02 -4.80
C ARG A 152 16.42 -21.04 -4.14
N PRO A 153 17.76 -20.79 -4.09
CA PRO A 153 18.70 -21.63 -3.38
C PRO A 153 18.31 -21.85 -1.91
N SER A 154 18.52 -23.07 -1.41
CA SER A 154 18.19 -23.47 -0.04
C SER A 154 19.04 -22.72 1.00
N LEU A 155 18.50 -22.60 2.21
CA LEU A 155 19.20 -22.15 3.41
C LEU A 155 19.39 -23.35 4.35
N ASN A 156 20.58 -23.50 4.91
CA ASN A 156 20.87 -24.54 5.87
C ASN A 156 21.40 -23.90 7.16
N ASN A 157 20.56 -23.84 8.19
CA ASN A 157 20.87 -23.24 9.50
C ASN A 157 21.53 -21.84 9.36
N ALA A 158 21.08 -21.07 8.38
CA ALA A 158 21.64 -19.76 8.07
C ALA A 158 21.21 -18.71 9.09
N GLY A 159 22.16 -17.97 9.66
CA GLY A 159 21.86 -16.82 10.52
C GLY A 159 21.43 -15.61 9.68
N ILE A 160 20.35 -14.96 10.07
CA ILE A 160 19.76 -13.83 9.32
C ILE A 160 19.84 -12.55 10.17
N TYR A 161 20.61 -11.59 9.72
CA TYR A 161 20.89 -10.32 10.43
C TYR A 161 20.83 -9.11 9.50
N PRO A 162 20.48 -7.90 10.05
CA PRO A 162 20.09 -7.65 11.43
C PRO A 162 18.75 -8.29 11.78
N ARG A 163 18.47 -8.41 13.08
CA ARG A 163 17.12 -8.68 13.58
C ARG A 163 16.40 -7.35 13.81
N PRO A 164 15.06 -7.29 13.66
CA PRO A 164 14.30 -6.09 13.94
C PRO A 164 14.24 -5.77 15.43
N GLU A 165 13.93 -4.53 15.78
CA GLU A 165 13.57 -4.12 17.14
C GLU A 165 12.27 -4.79 17.60
N GLN A 166 11.30 -4.90 16.70
CA GLN A 166 10.06 -5.62 16.95
C GLN A 166 10.33 -7.11 17.10
N LYS A 167 9.58 -7.80 17.96
CA LYS A 167 9.64 -9.26 18.07
C LYS A 167 9.45 -9.96 16.71
N LYS A 168 8.55 -9.42 15.89
CA LYS A 168 8.30 -9.81 14.49
C LYS A 168 7.92 -8.55 13.73
N ILE A 169 8.39 -8.40 12.50
CA ILE A 169 7.91 -7.34 11.62
C ILE A 169 6.47 -7.67 11.20
N PRO A 170 5.50 -6.76 11.34
CA PRO A 170 4.15 -7.00 10.85
C PRO A 170 4.14 -7.24 9.34
N LEU A 171 3.54 -8.36 8.92
CA LEU A 171 3.40 -8.75 7.52
C LEU A 171 1.95 -8.52 7.06
N TRP A 172 1.80 -8.04 5.84
CA TRP A 172 0.52 -7.88 5.15
C TRP A 172 0.55 -8.57 3.79
N ILE A 173 -0.55 -9.14 3.35
CA ILE A 173 -0.70 -9.65 1.98
C ILE A 173 -1.64 -8.73 1.22
N ALA A 174 -1.13 -8.16 0.13
CA ALA A 174 -1.96 -7.39 -0.80
C ALA A 174 -2.75 -8.32 -1.72
N VAL A 175 -4.05 -8.05 -1.83
CA VAL A 175 -5.00 -8.83 -2.63
C VAL A 175 -5.63 -7.94 -3.68
N GLY A 176 -5.53 -8.36 -4.94
CA GLY A 176 -6.11 -7.65 -6.09
C GLY A 176 -7.49 -8.17 -6.52
N GLY A 177 -8.15 -9.01 -5.72
CA GLY A 177 -9.49 -9.52 -6.04
C GLY A 177 -9.55 -10.97 -6.49
N THR A 178 -8.58 -11.82 -6.15
CA THR A 178 -8.65 -13.27 -6.36
C THR A 178 -9.00 -13.99 -5.04
N PRO A 179 -10.06 -14.84 -5.01
CA PRO A 179 -10.46 -15.55 -3.80
C PRO A 179 -9.34 -16.38 -3.16
N GLN A 180 -8.49 -17.01 -3.99
CA GLN A 180 -7.36 -17.82 -3.51
C GLN A 180 -6.37 -17.00 -2.68
N SER A 181 -6.10 -15.74 -3.08
CA SER A 181 -5.21 -14.86 -2.32
C SER A 181 -5.81 -14.45 -0.98
N VAL A 182 -7.14 -14.27 -0.92
CA VAL A 182 -7.87 -13.99 0.32
C VAL A 182 -7.77 -15.18 1.29
N VAL A 183 -8.06 -16.39 0.79
CA VAL A 183 -7.99 -17.61 1.60
C VAL A 183 -6.56 -17.86 2.10
N ARG A 184 -5.54 -17.62 1.25
CA ARG A 184 -4.12 -17.74 1.64
C ARG A 184 -3.79 -16.79 2.81
N ALA A 185 -4.15 -15.52 2.71
CA ALA A 185 -3.89 -14.55 3.79
C ALA A 185 -4.59 -14.98 5.10
N ALA A 186 -5.86 -15.39 5.01
CA ALA A 186 -6.64 -15.83 6.14
C ALA A 186 -6.11 -17.11 6.79
N SER A 187 -5.70 -18.11 5.99
CA SER A 187 -5.17 -19.38 6.49
C SER A 187 -3.85 -19.22 7.25
N LEU A 188 -3.04 -18.24 6.85
CA LEU A 188 -1.76 -17.93 7.48
C LEU A 188 -1.88 -16.95 8.67
N ASN A 189 -3.10 -16.50 8.99
CA ASN A 189 -3.34 -15.43 9.98
C ASN A 189 -2.52 -14.16 9.67
N ILE A 190 -2.38 -13.83 8.39
CA ILE A 190 -1.69 -12.62 7.94
C ILE A 190 -2.74 -11.58 7.54
N PRO A 191 -2.64 -10.34 8.03
CA PRO A 191 -3.48 -9.23 7.63
C PRO A 191 -3.62 -9.08 6.11
N MET A 192 -4.84 -8.76 5.65
CA MET A 192 -5.15 -8.55 4.23
C MET A 192 -5.27 -7.07 3.91
N ALA A 193 -4.60 -6.62 2.85
CA ALA A 193 -4.80 -5.31 2.24
C ALA A 193 -5.45 -5.48 0.86
N LEU A 194 -6.64 -4.92 0.67
CA LEU A 194 -7.38 -5.00 -0.58
C LEU A 194 -7.42 -3.63 -1.26
N ALA A 195 -6.94 -3.57 -2.51
CA ALA A 195 -6.97 -2.37 -3.33
C ALA A 195 -8.24 -2.32 -4.18
N ILE A 196 -9.00 -1.22 -4.07
CA ILE A 196 -10.16 -0.92 -4.92
C ILE A 196 -9.80 0.27 -5.80
N ILE A 197 -9.41 -0.02 -7.04
CA ILE A 197 -8.97 0.98 -8.02
C ILE A 197 -10.03 1.31 -9.08
N GLY A 198 -11.18 0.64 -9.06
CA GLY A 198 -12.27 0.87 -10.03
C GLY A 198 -13.57 0.18 -9.65
N GLY A 199 -14.68 0.71 -10.18
CA GLY A 199 -16.03 0.17 -10.00
C GLY A 199 -16.65 0.47 -8.63
N ASP A 200 -17.85 -0.08 -8.40
CA ASP A 200 -18.55 0.04 -7.11
C ASP A 200 -17.80 -0.75 -6.02
N PRO A 201 -17.37 -0.11 -4.93
CA PRO A 201 -16.66 -0.77 -3.84
C PRO A 201 -17.43 -1.94 -3.22
N ARG A 202 -18.77 -1.90 -3.17
CA ARG A 202 -19.60 -2.96 -2.60
C ARG A 202 -19.37 -4.32 -3.24
N ARG A 203 -18.93 -4.36 -4.50
CA ARG A 203 -18.56 -5.60 -5.22
C ARG A 203 -17.39 -6.34 -4.57
N PHE A 204 -16.63 -5.69 -3.71
CA PHE A 204 -15.48 -6.26 -3.01
C PHE A 204 -15.83 -6.73 -1.57
N GLU A 205 -17.04 -6.43 -1.07
CA GLU A 205 -17.49 -6.92 0.25
C GLU A 205 -17.35 -8.43 0.41
N PRO A 206 -17.68 -9.28 -0.61
CA PRO A 206 -17.49 -10.73 -0.50
C PRO A 206 -16.07 -11.17 -0.15
N PHE A 207 -15.03 -10.43 -0.55
CA PHE A 207 -13.64 -10.76 -0.20
C PHE A 207 -13.34 -10.54 1.29
N PHE A 208 -13.87 -9.48 1.88
CA PHE A 208 -13.78 -9.22 3.31
C PHE A 208 -14.53 -10.27 4.14
N LYS A 209 -15.69 -10.69 3.67
CA LYS A 209 -16.47 -11.78 4.26
C LYS A 209 -15.72 -13.10 4.15
N LEU A 210 -15.22 -13.43 2.96
CA LEU A 210 -14.43 -14.65 2.71
C LEU A 210 -13.20 -14.72 3.62
N TYR A 211 -12.49 -13.58 3.82
CA TYR A 211 -11.36 -13.54 4.74
C TYR A 211 -11.77 -13.94 6.16
N ARG A 212 -12.83 -13.34 6.71
CA ARG A 212 -13.31 -13.63 8.08
C ARG A 212 -13.77 -15.07 8.24
N GLU A 213 -14.52 -15.59 7.28
CA GLU A 213 -15.01 -16.97 7.28
C GLU A 213 -13.84 -17.98 7.20
N SER A 214 -12.89 -17.73 6.31
CA SER A 214 -11.69 -18.57 6.17
C SER A 214 -10.83 -18.50 7.43
N HIS A 215 -10.59 -17.31 7.96
CA HIS A 215 -9.83 -17.09 9.19
C HIS A 215 -10.39 -17.88 10.38
N ALA A 216 -11.72 -17.83 10.58
CA ALA A 216 -12.41 -18.63 11.59
C ALA A 216 -12.31 -20.14 11.32
N LYS A 217 -12.45 -20.58 10.04
CA LYS A 217 -12.33 -21.98 9.63
C LYS A 217 -10.94 -22.57 9.93
N PHE A 218 -9.88 -21.77 9.84
CA PHE A 218 -8.53 -22.17 10.20
C PHE A 218 -8.22 -22.04 11.69
N GLY A 219 -9.21 -21.72 12.53
CA GLY A 219 -9.10 -21.71 13.99
C GLY A 219 -8.39 -20.50 14.57
N HIS A 220 -8.26 -19.42 13.82
CA HIS A 220 -7.64 -18.19 14.31
C HIS A 220 -8.61 -17.34 15.13
N LYS A 221 -8.09 -16.55 16.06
CA LYS A 221 -8.88 -15.71 16.96
C LYS A 221 -9.40 -14.46 16.23
N PRO A 222 -10.69 -14.11 16.38
CA PRO A 222 -11.27 -12.93 15.71
C PRO A 222 -10.53 -11.61 15.98
N GLU A 223 -9.93 -11.47 17.17
CA GLU A 223 -9.19 -10.28 17.58
C GLU A 223 -7.90 -10.05 16.79
N SER A 224 -7.38 -11.09 16.12
CA SER A 224 -6.22 -10.98 15.24
C SER A 224 -6.55 -10.47 13.84
N ILE A 225 -7.83 -10.32 13.50
CA ILE A 225 -8.25 -9.85 12.18
C ILE A 225 -7.84 -8.39 11.97
N GLN A 226 -7.00 -8.17 10.97
CA GLN A 226 -6.65 -6.84 10.48
C GLN A 226 -6.90 -6.78 8.97
N LEU A 227 -7.65 -5.78 8.54
CA LEU A 227 -8.09 -5.62 7.16
C LEU A 227 -7.87 -4.18 6.72
N SER A 228 -7.07 -3.99 5.68
CA SER A 228 -6.82 -2.68 5.07
C SER A 228 -7.63 -2.53 3.79
N LEU A 229 -8.25 -1.36 3.65
CA LEU A 229 -8.87 -0.89 2.42
C LEU A 229 -7.96 0.17 1.80
N ASN A 230 -7.50 -0.06 0.57
CA ASN A 230 -6.61 0.84 -0.13
C ASN A 230 -7.33 1.43 -1.34
N MET A 231 -7.47 2.75 -1.40
CA MET A 231 -8.24 3.44 -2.42
C MET A 231 -7.53 4.71 -2.89
N HIS A 232 -7.90 5.19 -4.07
CA HIS A 232 -7.49 6.51 -4.55
C HIS A 232 -8.36 7.60 -3.93
N GLY A 233 -7.78 8.76 -3.65
CA GLY A 233 -8.54 9.87 -3.10
C GLY A 233 -7.72 11.13 -2.94
N PHE A 234 -8.41 12.24 -2.67
CA PHE A 234 -7.80 13.54 -2.44
C PHE A 234 -8.69 14.42 -1.60
N VAL A 235 -8.11 15.16 -0.67
CA VAL A 235 -8.82 16.11 0.17
C VAL A 235 -8.28 17.53 -0.06
N SER A 236 -9.19 18.52 -0.11
CA SER A 236 -8.83 19.95 -0.23
C SER A 236 -9.79 20.81 0.60
N ASP A 237 -9.63 22.13 0.56
CA ASP A 237 -10.48 23.06 1.30
C ASP A 237 -11.95 23.01 0.86
N THR A 238 -12.20 22.72 -0.42
CA THR A 238 -13.54 22.51 -0.98
C THR A 238 -13.57 21.31 -1.88
N THR A 239 -14.72 20.64 -1.97
CA THR A 239 -14.94 19.51 -2.89
C THR A 239 -14.68 19.91 -4.34
N ALA A 240 -15.04 21.12 -4.75
CA ALA A 240 -14.79 21.61 -6.11
C ALA A 240 -13.28 21.73 -6.40
N ASN A 241 -12.50 22.25 -5.44
CA ASN A 241 -11.05 22.36 -5.59
C ASN A 241 -10.35 20.98 -5.58
N ALA A 242 -10.79 20.06 -4.72
CA ALA A 242 -10.29 18.69 -4.71
C ALA A 242 -10.48 18.00 -6.06
N LYS A 243 -11.67 18.09 -6.64
CA LYS A 243 -11.99 17.55 -7.97
C LYS A 243 -11.16 18.19 -9.07
N ARG A 244 -10.99 19.50 -9.05
CA ARG A 244 -10.19 20.25 -10.04
C ARG A 244 -8.73 19.82 -10.04
N ILE A 245 -8.11 19.68 -8.84
CA ILE A 245 -6.69 19.31 -8.70
C ILE A 245 -6.49 17.86 -9.06
N TYR A 246 -7.26 16.98 -8.45
CA TYR A 246 -7.03 15.53 -8.55
C TYR A 246 -7.57 14.94 -9.85
N GLY A 247 -8.67 15.46 -10.39
CA GLY A 247 -9.35 14.90 -11.55
C GLY A 247 -8.46 14.85 -12.79
N ALA A 248 -7.79 15.96 -13.12
CA ALA A 248 -6.91 16.02 -14.27
C ALA A 248 -5.75 15.02 -14.17
N ALA A 249 -5.07 14.98 -13.01
CA ALA A 249 -3.94 14.10 -12.77
C ALA A 249 -4.34 12.60 -12.76
N GLN A 250 -5.47 12.29 -12.10
CA GLN A 250 -6.00 10.93 -12.03
C GLN A 250 -6.41 10.41 -13.42
N MET A 251 -7.07 11.22 -14.22
CA MET A 251 -7.48 10.86 -15.59
C MET A 251 -6.28 10.66 -16.51
N GLU A 252 -5.24 11.48 -16.41
CA GLU A 252 -4.01 11.33 -17.17
C GLU A 252 -3.36 9.95 -16.88
N VAL A 253 -3.16 9.63 -15.60
CA VAL A 253 -2.52 8.37 -15.18
C VAL A 253 -3.38 7.17 -15.55
N MET A 254 -4.69 7.21 -15.28
CA MET A 254 -5.60 6.09 -15.57
C MET A 254 -5.75 5.83 -17.06
N ASN A 255 -5.74 6.86 -17.90
CA ASN A 255 -5.76 6.70 -19.36
C ASN A 255 -4.43 6.16 -19.90
N ARG A 256 -3.30 6.57 -19.33
CA ARG A 256 -1.99 6.02 -19.67
C ARG A 256 -1.92 4.51 -19.36
N ILE A 257 -2.25 4.13 -18.12
CA ILE A 257 -2.29 2.73 -17.70
C ILE A 257 -3.34 1.94 -18.51
N GLY A 258 -4.50 2.55 -18.73
CA GLY A 258 -5.60 1.95 -19.50
C GLY A 258 -5.18 1.61 -20.94
N LYS A 259 -4.45 2.51 -21.60
CA LYS A 259 -3.91 2.26 -22.94
C LYS A 259 -3.01 1.02 -22.98
N GLU A 260 -2.17 0.82 -21.97
CA GLU A 260 -1.30 -0.36 -21.87
C GLU A 260 -2.09 -1.65 -21.63
N ARG A 261 -3.24 -1.55 -20.96
CA ARG A 261 -4.11 -2.68 -20.58
C ARG A 261 -5.31 -2.91 -21.50
N GLY A 262 -5.42 -2.13 -22.57
CA GLY A 262 -6.55 -2.22 -23.50
C GLY A 262 -7.89 -1.74 -22.92
N TRP A 263 -7.88 -0.88 -21.88
CA TRP A 263 -9.08 -0.26 -21.34
C TRP A 263 -9.52 0.90 -22.21
N PRO A 264 -10.85 1.16 -22.33
CA PRO A 264 -11.32 2.32 -23.04
C PRO A 264 -10.90 3.62 -22.35
N PRO A 265 -10.66 4.70 -23.11
CA PRO A 265 -10.38 6.02 -22.53
C PRO A 265 -11.51 6.48 -21.61
N GLN A 266 -11.14 7.10 -20.50
CA GLN A 266 -12.07 7.65 -19.52
C GLN A 266 -12.09 9.17 -19.61
N GLY A 267 -13.29 9.79 -19.58
CA GLY A 267 -13.48 11.23 -19.55
C GLY A 267 -13.85 11.75 -18.16
N MET A 268 -13.97 13.07 -18.03
CA MET A 268 -14.33 13.71 -16.75
C MET A 268 -15.68 13.24 -16.20
N ASP A 269 -16.64 12.85 -17.05
CA ASP A 269 -17.90 12.24 -16.59
C ASP A 269 -17.69 10.93 -15.86
N HIS A 270 -16.69 10.14 -16.25
CA HIS A 270 -16.30 8.93 -15.53
C HIS A 270 -15.71 9.29 -14.17
N PHE A 271 -14.81 10.28 -14.13
CA PHE A 271 -14.23 10.77 -12.88
C PHE A 271 -15.34 11.28 -11.93
N GLU A 272 -16.27 12.11 -12.41
CA GLU A 272 -17.37 12.62 -11.60
C GLU A 272 -18.23 11.50 -11.00
N ARG A 273 -18.59 10.48 -11.78
CA ARG A 273 -19.30 9.29 -11.28
C ARG A 273 -18.48 8.54 -10.23
N SER A 274 -17.18 8.41 -10.44
CA SER A 274 -16.28 7.72 -9.51
C SER A 274 -16.13 8.42 -8.15
N THR A 275 -16.51 9.70 -8.05
CA THR A 275 -16.52 10.48 -6.80
C THR A 275 -17.87 10.45 -6.06
N GLN A 276 -18.88 9.77 -6.61
CA GLN A 276 -20.19 9.63 -5.95
C GLN A 276 -20.13 8.61 -4.80
N ASP A 277 -21.22 8.44 -4.04
CA ASP A 277 -21.28 7.57 -2.86
C ASP A 277 -21.10 6.08 -3.17
N ASP A 278 -21.36 5.67 -4.39
CA ASP A 278 -21.11 4.31 -4.91
C ASP A 278 -19.83 4.21 -5.76
N GLY A 279 -19.09 5.32 -5.89
CA GLY A 279 -17.84 5.37 -6.64
C GLY A 279 -16.62 4.89 -5.84
N ASN A 280 -15.53 4.67 -6.54
CA ASN A 280 -14.26 4.16 -5.97
C ASN A 280 -13.26 5.25 -5.57
N LEU A 281 -13.59 6.53 -5.72
CA LEU A 281 -12.71 7.63 -5.36
C LEU A 281 -13.18 8.33 -4.08
N ILE A 282 -12.23 8.61 -3.19
CA ILE A 282 -12.46 9.37 -1.94
C ILE A 282 -12.00 10.80 -2.18
N VAL A 283 -12.84 11.63 -2.83
CA VAL A 283 -12.47 13.01 -3.24
C VAL A 283 -13.47 14.02 -2.69
N GLY A 284 -12.96 15.05 -2.01
CA GLY A 284 -13.80 16.10 -1.47
C GLY A 284 -13.10 17.02 -0.48
N ASP A 285 -13.91 17.83 0.22
CA ASP A 285 -13.50 18.51 1.43
C ASP A 285 -13.43 17.56 2.63
N ALA A 286 -13.00 18.07 3.79
CA ALA A 286 -12.81 17.26 4.98
C ALA A 286 -14.11 16.54 5.43
N ALA A 287 -15.27 17.20 5.33
CA ALA A 287 -16.54 16.58 5.72
C ALA A 287 -16.91 15.44 4.77
N ARG A 288 -16.87 15.70 3.46
CA ARG A 288 -17.15 14.68 2.42
C ARG A 288 -16.24 13.46 2.54
N VAL A 289 -14.93 13.68 2.73
CA VAL A 289 -13.95 12.59 2.88
C VAL A 289 -14.20 11.81 4.17
N THR A 290 -14.53 12.47 5.28
CA THR A 290 -14.89 11.81 6.54
C THR A 290 -16.12 10.92 6.37
N ASP A 291 -17.20 11.45 5.79
CA ASP A 291 -18.45 10.69 5.58
C ASP A 291 -18.19 9.48 4.67
N ARG A 292 -17.37 9.66 3.62
CA ARG A 292 -17.03 8.57 2.71
C ARG A 292 -16.24 7.45 3.40
N ILE A 293 -15.27 7.80 4.24
CA ILE A 293 -14.49 6.81 5.02
C ILE A 293 -15.40 6.05 5.99
N LEU A 294 -16.31 6.73 6.68
CA LEU A 294 -17.26 6.09 7.59
C LEU A 294 -18.23 5.16 6.86
N GLN A 295 -18.76 5.57 5.71
CA GLN A 295 -19.60 4.73 4.86
C GLN A 295 -18.85 3.45 4.40
N LEU A 296 -17.62 3.57 3.95
CA LEU A 296 -16.79 2.43 3.57
C LEU A 296 -16.51 1.52 4.77
N HIS A 297 -16.25 2.08 5.94
CA HIS A 297 -16.09 1.30 7.16
C HIS A 297 -17.37 0.54 7.55
N GLN A 298 -18.55 1.11 7.36
CA GLN A 298 -19.81 0.40 7.59
C GLN A 298 -19.95 -0.85 6.72
N ILE A 299 -19.48 -0.78 5.46
CA ILE A 299 -19.54 -1.89 4.51
C ILE A 299 -18.48 -2.95 4.85
N PHE A 300 -17.21 -2.53 5.01
CA PHE A 300 -16.08 -3.45 5.04
C PHE A 300 -15.65 -3.86 6.44
N LYS A 301 -16.00 -3.09 7.48
CA LYS A 301 -15.49 -3.26 8.86
C LYS A 301 -13.96 -3.38 8.88
N ASN A 302 -13.30 -2.56 8.05
CA ASN A 302 -11.84 -2.52 7.92
C ASN A 302 -11.20 -1.87 9.15
N THR A 303 -10.04 -2.36 9.53
CA THR A 303 -9.26 -1.83 10.66
C THR A 303 -8.29 -0.72 10.24
N ARG A 304 -8.04 -0.62 8.91
CA ARG A 304 -7.13 0.37 8.30
C ARG A 304 -7.72 0.87 6.98
N ILE A 305 -7.46 2.13 6.67
CA ILE A 305 -7.64 2.69 5.33
C ILE A 305 -6.39 3.44 4.91
N LEU A 306 -5.91 3.15 3.68
CA LEU A 306 -4.82 3.88 3.05
C LEU A 306 -5.34 4.58 1.79
N ILE A 307 -5.02 5.87 1.66
CA ILE A 307 -5.49 6.69 0.54
C ILE A 307 -4.29 7.10 -0.33
N GLN A 308 -4.35 6.79 -1.63
CA GLN A 308 -3.38 7.28 -2.61
C GLN A 308 -3.79 8.68 -3.05
N MET A 309 -3.14 9.69 -2.47
CA MET A 309 -3.41 11.09 -2.77
C MET A 309 -2.44 11.67 -3.80
N ALA A 310 -1.17 11.25 -3.75
CA ALA A 310 -0.18 11.65 -4.74
C ALA A 310 -0.29 10.75 -5.97
N ILE A 311 -0.76 11.30 -7.07
CA ILE A 311 -0.87 10.61 -8.37
C ILE A 311 -0.47 11.57 -9.49
N GLY A 312 0.32 11.08 -10.45
CA GLY A 312 0.71 11.82 -11.66
C GLY A 312 1.23 13.22 -11.38
N THR A 313 0.53 14.21 -11.88
CA THR A 313 0.93 15.63 -11.89
C THR A 313 0.31 16.46 -10.74
N VAL A 314 -0.19 15.85 -9.68
CA VAL A 314 -0.65 16.59 -8.49
C VAL A 314 0.51 17.43 -7.94
N PRO A 315 0.37 18.78 -7.84
CA PRO A 315 1.44 19.65 -7.35
C PRO A 315 1.81 19.32 -5.90
N HIS A 316 3.11 19.31 -5.58
CA HIS A 316 3.59 18.95 -4.25
C HIS A 316 3.00 19.84 -3.14
N ALA A 317 2.86 21.14 -3.36
CA ALA A 317 2.24 22.04 -2.39
C ALA A 317 0.77 21.66 -2.08
N GLU A 318 0.02 21.21 -3.08
CA GLU A 318 -1.35 20.74 -2.88
C GLU A 318 -1.38 19.37 -2.19
N GLN A 319 -0.37 18.53 -2.45
CA GLN A 319 -0.19 17.26 -1.74
C GLN A 319 0.06 17.48 -0.25
N LEU A 320 0.93 18.42 0.12
CA LEU A 320 1.19 18.75 1.53
C LEU A 320 -0.07 19.28 2.23
N LYS A 321 -0.83 20.18 1.59
CA LYS A 321 -2.11 20.63 2.14
C LYS A 321 -3.11 19.50 2.34
N ALA A 322 -3.19 18.58 1.38
CA ALA A 322 -4.07 17.42 1.48
C ALA A 322 -3.66 16.51 2.66
N ILE A 323 -2.36 16.27 2.88
CA ILE A 323 -1.85 15.52 4.04
C ILE A 323 -2.24 16.24 5.34
N GLU A 324 -2.04 17.57 5.41
CA GLU A 324 -2.40 18.37 6.57
C GLU A 324 -3.90 18.27 6.90
N ILE A 325 -4.78 18.43 5.90
CA ILE A 325 -6.23 18.34 6.09
C ILE A 325 -6.63 16.93 6.51
N LEU A 326 -6.07 15.89 5.88
CA LEU A 326 -6.36 14.50 6.22
C LEU A 326 -6.00 14.19 7.67
N GLY A 327 -4.81 14.60 8.13
CA GLY A 327 -4.34 14.33 9.49
C GLY A 327 -4.99 15.20 10.56
N SER A 328 -5.18 16.51 10.28
CA SER A 328 -5.67 17.46 11.28
C SER A 328 -7.20 17.57 11.40
N LYS A 329 -7.95 17.23 10.32
CA LYS A 329 -9.42 17.36 10.29
C LYS A 329 -10.13 16.02 10.09
N VAL A 330 -9.75 15.25 9.07
CA VAL A 330 -10.45 14.02 8.70
C VAL A 330 -10.18 12.89 9.70
N ALA A 331 -8.92 12.59 9.97
CA ALA A 331 -8.56 11.47 10.84
C ALA A 331 -9.13 11.61 12.27
N PRO A 332 -9.07 12.79 12.93
CA PRO A 332 -9.72 12.99 14.21
C PRO A 332 -11.25 12.82 14.16
N ALA A 333 -11.90 13.33 13.10
CA ALA A 333 -13.35 13.22 12.96
C ALA A 333 -13.79 11.75 12.78
N VAL A 334 -13.09 10.98 11.95
CA VAL A 334 -13.34 9.54 11.78
C VAL A 334 -13.11 8.78 13.07
N ARG A 335 -11.99 9.01 13.78
CA ARG A 335 -11.69 8.34 15.05
C ARG A 335 -12.77 8.64 16.10
N LYS A 336 -13.22 9.90 16.21
CA LYS A 336 -14.30 10.30 17.12
C LYS A 336 -15.62 9.61 16.79
N ALA A 337 -15.95 9.41 15.52
CA ALA A 337 -17.19 8.77 15.10
C ALA A 337 -17.19 7.24 15.33
N LEU A 338 -16.02 6.63 15.39
CA LEU A 338 -15.89 5.18 15.58
C LEU A 338 -15.64 4.77 17.05
N GLY A 339 -15.44 5.69 17.96
CA GLY A 339 -15.17 5.46 19.38
C GLY A 339 -13.68 5.35 19.64
#